data_2d59e5e37fd4a46a067fa5e2c28cd49d
#
_entry.id   2d59e5e37fd4a46a067fa5e2c28cd49d
#
_cell.length_a   1.000
_cell.length_b   1.000
_cell.length_c   1.000
_cell.angle_alpha   90.00
_cell.angle_beta   90.00
_cell.angle_gamma   90.00
#
_symmetry.space_group_name_H-M   'P 1'
#
loop_
_entity.id
_entity.type
_entity.pdbx_description
1 polymer ?
#
loop_
_entity_poly.entity_id
_entity_poly.type
_entity_poly.pdbx_seq_one_letter_code
_entity_poly.pdbx_strand_id
1 'polypeptide(L)'
;IPDTNDDLSDDTLTRAERLEQLLSILASDSMQGRKTGTLGSTKAAFFLANELERYGLDPAGDNGFFQNVPLARIQVDGSNGPRERLMLPSPSLDFDELPAENIIENEVNVVALIPGSDPSVANEGVVIGAHYDHVGIGPPIDGDSIYNGADDDGSGTVAILEIARDLARSNRPRRTVVILLSTAEEMGLLGTHWYIDNPVFPLEQTVADFQIEMIGRPDSLAGGFGRGWLTGFERTTMGEQLVNQGSPIVPDP
;
A
#
# COMPACT_ATOMS: atom_id res chain seq x y z
N ILE A 1 11.50 4.71 20.84
CA ILE A 1 11.13 5.59 19.72
C ILE A 1 11.87 6.89 19.96
N PRO A 2 12.78 7.37 19.08
CA PRO A 2 13.33 8.70 19.22
C PRO A 2 12.20 9.71 19.02
N ASP A 3 12.14 10.68 19.91
CA ASP A 3 11.25 11.83 19.89
C ASP A 3 11.65 12.71 18.69
N THR A 4 11.02 12.49 17.54
CA THR A 4 11.21 13.32 16.35
C THR A 4 10.21 14.46 16.35
N ASN A 5 10.28 15.33 17.35
CA ASN A 5 9.75 16.68 17.28
C ASN A 5 10.75 17.57 16.51
N ASP A 6 11.06 17.24 15.28
CA ASP A 6 11.57 18.21 14.32
C ASP A 6 10.38 18.70 13.50
N ASP A 7 9.76 19.76 14.04
CA ASP A 7 8.73 20.58 13.43
C ASP A 7 9.32 21.39 12.23
N LEU A 8 9.86 20.68 11.25
CA LEU A 8 10.05 21.23 9.92
C LEU A 8 8.66 21.24 9.30
N SER A 9 8.01 22.40 9.30
CA SER A 9 6.72 22.55 8.64
C SER A 9 6.85 21.99 7.21
N ASP A 10 6.18 20.88 6.94
CA ASP A 10 6.09 20.16 5.66
C ASP A 10 5.80 21.11 4.47
N ASP A 11 5.31 22.31 4.76
CA ASP A 11 4.99 23.39 3.82
C ASP A 11 6.22 24.10 3.24
N THR A 12 7.42 23.89 3.79
CA THR A 12 8.66 24.50 3.27
C THR A 12 9.38 23.62 2.26
N LEU A 13 9.08 22.31 2.23
CA LEU A 13 9.71 21.36 1.33
C LEU A 13 9.04 21.34 -0.05
N THR A 14 9.83 21.16 -1.09
CA THR A 14 9.32 20.81 -2.42
C THR A 14 8.72 19.41 -2.40
N ARG A 15 7.89 19.07 -3.39
CA ARG A 15 7.35 17.71 -3.54
C ARG A 15 8.47 16.65 -3.61
N ALA A 16 9.54 16.93 -4.36
CA ALA A 16 10.66 16.00 -4.49
C ALA A 16 11.37 15.77 -3.16
N GLU A 17 11.61 16.81 -2.36
CA GLU A 17 12.24 16.68 -1.04
C GLU A 17 11.37 15.90 -0.06
N ARG A 18 10.02 16.09 -0.09
CA ARG A 18 9.11 15.29 0.74
C ARG A 18 9.13 13.81 0.33
N LEU A 19 9.03 13.51 -0.96
CA LEU A 19 9.09 12.12 -1.45
C LEU A 19 10.42 11.46 -1.08
N GLU A 20 11.54 12.16 -1.21
CA GLU A 20 12.86 11.65 -0.80
C GLU A 20 12.91 11.39 0.71
N GLN A 21 12.37 12.29 1.53
CA GLN A 21 12.33 12.12 2.99
C GLN A 21 11.47 10.91 3.38
N LEU A 22 10.25 10.80 2.86
CA LEU A 22 9.34 9.69 3.14
C LEU A 22 9.95 8.35 2.72
N LEU A 23 10.53 8.30 1.51
CA LEU A 23 11.16 7.10 0.98
C LEU A 23 12.39 6.71 1.79
N SER A 24 13.22 7.68 2.18
CA SER A 24 14.42 7.44 3.01
C SER A 24 14.07 6.84 4.37
N ILE A 25 12.93 7.21 4.96
CA ILE A 25 12.43 6.60 6.20
C ILE A 25 11.92 5.19 5.92
N LEU A 26 11.00 5.04 4.95
CA LEU A 26 10.31 3.78 4.68
C LEU A 26 11.28 2.68 4.19
N ALA A 27 12.28 3.05 3.39
CA ALA A 27 13.30 2.14 2.88
C ALA A 27 14.58 2.09 3.75
N SER A 28 14.55 2.63 4.97
CA SER A 28 15.72 2.57 5.87
C SER A 28 15.96 1.16 6.44
N ASP A 29 17.18 0.86 6.84
CA ASP A 29 17.54 -0.39 7.51
C ASP A 29 16.74 -0.63 8.81
N SER A 30 16.29 0.44 9.48
CA SER A 30 15.45 0.34 10.68
C SER A 30 14.10 -0.31 10.42
N MET A 31 13.62 -0.29 9.17
CA MET A 31 12.40 -0.95 8.71
C MET A 31 12.63 -2.42 8.33
N GLN A 32 13.89 -2.88 8.28
CA GLN A 32 14.26 -4.29 8.06
C GLN A 32 13.62 -4.92 6.82
N GLY A 33 13.43 -4.14 5.76
CA GLY A 33 12.78 -4.56 4.53
C GLY A 33 11.32 -4.94 4.68
N ARG A 34 10.63 -4.47 5.70
CA ARG A 34 9.15 -4.47 5.89
C ARG A 34 8.43 -5.80 5.67
N LYS A 35 9.13 -6.93 5.89
CA LYS A 35 8.52 -8.25 5.64
C LYS A 35 7.29 -8.46 6.52
N THR A 36 6.22 -8.94 5.91
CA THR A 36 4.97 -9.34 6.57
C THR A 36 5.23 -10.20 7.81
N GLY A 37 4.56 -9.90 8.93
CA GLY A 37 4.69 -10.60 10.20
C GLY A 37 6.00 -10.31 10.94
N THR A 38 6.68 -9.19 10.66
CA THR A 38 7.90 -8.77 11.36
C THR A 38 7.75 -7.40 11.99
N LEU A 39 8.68 -7.06 12.88
CA LEU A 39 8.74 -5.72 13.47
C LEU A 39 8.91 -4.62 12.40
N GLY A 40 9.54 -4.93 11.26
CA GLY A 40 9.71 -4.00 10.16
C GLY A 40 8.37 -3.61 9.54
N SER A 41 7.50 -4.58 9.25
CA SER A 41 6.13 -4.35 8.78
C SER A 41 5.32 -3.51 9.78
N THR A 42 5.35 -3.89 11.07
CA THR A 42 4.67 -3.12 12.13
C THR A 42 5.12 -1.66 12.18
N LYS A 43 6.44 -1.40 12.12
CA LYS A 43 6.97 -0.02 12.12
C LYS A 43 6.51 0.77 10.92
N ALA A 44 6.50 0.14 9.73
CA ALA A 44 6.04 0.78 8.51
C ALA A 44 4.55 1.14 8.61
N ALA A 45 3.69 0.23 9.08
CA ALA A 45 2.27 0.50 9.28
C ALA A 45 2.03 1.70 10.21
N PHE A 46 2.75 1.78 11.34
CA PHE A 46 2.65 2.93 12.25
C PHE A 46 3.15 4.23 11.63
N PHE A 47 4.25 4.18 10.88
CA PHE A 47 4.75 5.35 10.14
C PHE A 47 3.70 5.87 9.16
N LEU A 48 3.11 5.00 8.35
CA LEU A 48 2.10 5.36 7.36
C LEU A 48 0.83 5.92 8.00
N ALA A 49 0.33 5.29 9.07
CA ALA A 49 -0.82 5.78 9.82
C ALA A 49 -0.59 7.18 10.38
N ASN A 50 0.59 7.44 10.96
CA ASN A 50 0.95 8.75 11.49
C ASN A 50 1.00 9.82 10.39
N GLU A 51 1.48 9.50 9.18
CA GLU A 51 1.48 10.44 8.06
C GLU A 51 0.06 10.77 7.61
N LEU A 52 -0.84 9.77 7.50
CA LEU A 52 -2.23 9.99 7.13
C LEU A 52 -2.97 10.83 8.19
N GLU A 53 -2.72 10.58 9.49
CA GLU A 53 -3.24 11.38 10.59
C GLU A 53 -2.75 12.83 10.52
N ARG A 54 -1.45 13.03 10.27
CA ARG A 54 -0.82 14.34 10.11
C ARG A 54 -1.41 15.13 8.94
N TYR A 55 -1.83 14.45 7.88
CA TYR A 55 -2.52 15.07 6.74
C TYR A 55 -3.99 15.38 7.02
N GLY A 56 -4.55 14.89 8.14
CA GLY A 56 -5.93 15.14 8.55
C GLY A 56 -6.95 14.28 7.83
N LEU A 57 -6.58 13.07 7.40
CA LEU A 57 -7.51 12.11 6.84
C LEU A 57 -8.36 11.44 7.92
N ASP A 58 -9.56 10.99 7.52
CA ASP A 58 -10.43 10.23 8.40
C ASP A 58 -9.97 8.76 8.48
N PRO A 59 -9.75 8.20 9.68
CA PRO A 59 -9.38 6.80 9.84
C PRO A 59 -10.55 5.89 9.43
N ALA A 60 -10.24 4.75 8.79
CA ALA A 60 -11.25 3.84 8.25
C ALA A 60 -11.04 2.37 8.62
N GLY A 61 -10.05 2.04 9.45
CA GLY A 61 -9.79 0.67 9.89
C GLY A 61 -10.60 0.25 11.11
N ASP A 62 -10.41 -0.99 11.54
CA ASP A 62 -11.04 -1.57 12.74
C ASP A 62 -10.59 -0.85 14.02
N ASN A 63 -9.37 -0.33 14.00
CA ASN A 63 -8.77 0.44 15.08
C ASN A 63 -8.03 1.65 14.51
N GLY A 64 -8.71 2.77 14.36
CA GLY A 64 -8.16 3.96 13.73
C GLY A 64 -7.86 3.73 12.25
N PHE A 65 -6.61 3.88 11.85
CA PHE A 65 -6.16 3.64 10.47
C PHE A 65 -5.89 2.15 10.17
N PHE A 66 -5.95 1.25 11.15
CA PHE A 66 -5.56 -0.14 11.01
C PHE A 66 -6.76 -1.04 10.76
N GLN A 67 -6.82 -1.68 9.58
CA GLN A 67 -7.66 -2.82 9.29
C GLN A 67 -6.86 -4.09 9.57
N ASN A 68 -7.28 -4.88 10.57
CA ASN A 68 -6.60 -6.11 10.94
C ASN A 68 -6.68 -7.16 9.82
N VAL A 69 -5.54 -7.71 9.43
CA VAL A 69 -5.42 -8.78 8.42
C VAL A 69 -5.01 -10.07 9.13
N PRO A 70 -5.93 -10.98 9.42
CA PRO A 70 -5.61 -12.22 10.09
C PRO A 70 -4.79 -13.13 9.18
N LEU A 71 -3.60 -13.51 9.61
CA LEU A 71 -2.69 -14.36 8.86
C LEU A 71 -2.20 -15.54 9.72
N ALA A 72 -2.02 -16.68 9.09
CA ALA A 72 -1.39 -17.83 9.72
C ALA A 72 -0.29 -18.44 8.83
N ARG A 73 0.76 -18.96 9.47
CA ARG A 73 1.83 -19.76 8.83
C ARG A 73 1.40 -21.19 8.70
N ILE A 74 1.30 -21.68 7.48
CA ILE A 74 0.86 -23.05 7.18
C ILE A 74 1.94 -23.76 6.38
N GLN A 75 2.25 -25.01 6.78
CA GLN A 75 3.09 -25.88 5.98
C GLN A 75 2.27 -26.46 4.84
N VAL A 76 2.72 -26.26 3.60
CA VAL A 76 2.09 -26.81 2.40
C VAL A 76 3.09 -27.67 1.63
N ASP A 77 2.60 -28.73 1.01
CA ASP A 77 3.44 -29.56 0.14
C ASP A 77 3.80 -28.79 -1.12
N GLY A 78 5.09 -28.69 -1.39
CA GLY A 78 5.62 -28.09 -2.60
C GLY A 78 6.35 -29.11 -3.47
N SER A 79 6.60 -28.80 -4.73
CA SER A 79 7.34 -29.68 -5.65
C SER A 79 8.75 -30.05 -5.18
N ASN A 80 9.35 -29.22 -4.31
CA ASN A 80 10.68 -29.41 -3.75
C ASN A 80 10.66 -29.75 -2.24
N GLY A 81 9.53 -30.21 -1.71
CA GLY A 81 9.31 -30.50 -0.30
C GLY A 81 8.39 -29.49 0.40
N PRO A 82 8.12 -29.70 1.71
CA PRO A 82 7.28 -28.79 2.48
C PRO A 82 7.82 -27.36 2.46
N ARG A 83 6.91 -26.39 2.30
CA ARG A 83 7.23 -24.97 2.37
C ARG A 83 6.21 -24.23 3.23
N GLU A 84 6.65 -23.20 3.91
CA GLU A 84 5.78 -22.28 4.63
C GLU A 84 5.06 -21.34 3.68
N ARG A 85 3.77 -21.11 3.91
CA ARG A 85 2.96 -20.09 3.26
C ARG A 85 2.16 -19.32 4.32
N LEU A 86 1.95 -18.03 4.06
CA LEU A 86 0.95 -17.26 4.78
C LEU A 86 -0.41 -17.47 4.12
N MET A 87 -1.44 -17.59 4.94
CA MET A 87 -2.81 -17.80 4.47
C MET A 87 -3.81 -16.99 5.30
N LEU A 88 -4.88 -16.57 4.66
CA LEU A 88 -6.07 -16.02 5.30
C LEU A 88 -6.97 -17.13 5.84
N PRO A 89 -7.86 -16.83 6.81
CA PRO A 89 -8.90 -17.76 7.22
C PRO A 89 -9.78 -18.17 6.03
N SER A 90 -10.24 -19.40 6.04
CA SER A 90 -11.15 -19.90 5.00
C SER A 90 -12.03 -21.01 5.59
N PRO A 91 -13.11 -21.45 4.90
CA PRO A 91 -13.93 -22.58 5.37
C PRO A 91 -13.17 -23.87 5.60
N SER A 92 -11.97 -24.00 5.01
CA SER A 92 -11.09 -25.18 5.17
C SER A 92 -9.90 -24.92 6.09
N LEU A 93 -9.78 -23.73 6.66
CA LEU A 93 -8.67 -23.32 7.54
C LEU A 93 -9.22 -22.45 8.68
N ASP A 94 -9.57 -23.13 9.78
CA ASP A 94 -10.01 -22.48 11.01
C ASP A 94 -8.78 -22.11 11.87
N PHE A 95 -8.64 -20.83 12.16
CA PHE A 95 -7.52 -20.34 12.96
C PHE A 95 -7.63 -20.71 14.44
N ASP A 96 -8.84 -20.97 14.94
CA ASP A 96 -9.05 -21.43 16.31
C ASP A 96 -8.49 -22.85 16.55
N GLU A 97 -8.30 -23.62 15.48
CA GLU A 97 -7.71 -24.95 15.54
C GLU A 97 -6.17 -24.94 15.37
N LEU A 98 -5.57 -23.80 15.05
CA LEU A 98 -4.13 -23.69 14.83
C LEU A 98 -3.37 -23.45 16.13
N PRO A 99 -2.10 -23.92 16.23
CA PRO A 99 -1.19 -23.51 17.29
C PRO A 99 -0.98 -21.98 17.27
N ALA A 100 -0.96 -21.38 18.46
CA ALA A 100 -0.82 -19.92 18.58
C ALA A 100 0.45 -19.37 17.90
N GLU A 101 1.53 -20.14 17.89
CA GLU A 101 2.79 -19.80 17.21
C GLU A 101 2.67 -19.70 15.69
N ASN A 102 1.61 -20.26 15.11
CA ASN A 102 1.33 -20.17 13.68
C ASN A 102 0.56 -18.87 13.33
N ILE A 103 -0.10 -18.25 14.29
CA ILE A 103 -0.86 -17.03 14.08
C ILE A 103 0.08 -15.83 14.02
N ILE A 104 -0.09 -14.98 13.01
CA ILE A 104 0.59 -13.68 12.93
C ILE A 104 -0.33 -12.64 13.53
N GLU A 105 0.09 -12.10 14.66
CA GLU A 105 -0.61 -11.00 15.31
C GLU A 105 -0.20 -9.65 14.72
N ASN A 106 -1.12 -8.69 14.73
CA ASN A 106 -0.88 -7.27 14.41
C ASN A 106 -0.42 -6.99 12.97
N GLU A 107 -0.74 -7.86 12.01
CA GLU A 107 -0.59 -7.50 10.60
C GLU A 107 -1.82 -6.73 10.12
N VAL A 108 -1.63 -5.63 9.41
CA VAL A 108 -2.71 -4.68 9.11
C VAL A 108 -2.59 -4.10 7.70
N ASN A 109 -3.72 -3.83 7.06
CA ASN A 109 -3.77 -2.79 6.03
C ASN A 109 -3.88 -1.43 6.73
N VAL A 110 -3.28 -0.39 6.17
CA VAL A 110 -3.46 0.98 6.63
C VAL A 110 -4.46 1.67 5.70
N VAL A 111 -5.60 2.10 6.26
CA VAL A 111 -6.74 2.60 5.49
C VAL A 111 -7.26 3.93 6.00
N ALA A 112 -7.58 4.82 5.06
CA ALA A 112 -8.14 6.13 5.35
C ALA A 112 -9.21 6.53 4.35
N LEU A 113 -10.05 7.50 4.71
CA LEU A 113 -11.07 8.06 3.84
C LEU A 113 -10.89 9.56 3.67
N ILE A 114 -11.18 10.03 2.46
CA ILE A 114 -11.41 11.43 2.14
C ILE A 114 -12.85 11.53 1.62
N PRO A 115 -13.79 12.03 2.43
CA PRO A 115 -15.20 12.09 2.05
C PRO A 115 -15.44 12.95 0.81
N GLY A 116 -16.28 12.46 -0.10
CA GLY A 116 -16.68 13.17 -1.31
C GLY A 116 -17.43 14.47 -1.00
N SER A 117 -17.23 15.49 -1.83
CA SER A 117 -17.83 16.82 -1.67
C SER A 117 -19.11 17.03 -2.49
N ASP A 118 -19.38 16.20 -3.48
CA ASP A 118 -20.54 16.32 -4.37
C ASP A 118 -21.64 15.33 -3.94
N PRO A 119 -22.76 15.81 -3.38
CA PRO A 119 -23.83 14.92 -2.90
C PRO A 119 -24.40 13.98 -3.96
N SER A 120 -24.23 14.26 -5.24
CA SER A 120 -24.71 13.41 -6.33
C SER A 120 -23.86 12.16 -6.58
N VAL A 121 -22.60 12.17 -6.14
CA VAL A 121 -21.62 11.09 -6.34
C VAL A 121 -20.74 10.82 -5.11
N ALA A 122 -21.00 11.45 -3.98
CA ALA A 122 -20.22 11.24 -2.74
C ALA A 122 -20.37 9.81 -2.18
N ASN A 123 -21.42 9.09 -2.58
CA ASN A 123 -21.61 7.68 -2.26
C ASN A 123 -20.87 6.73 -3.22
N GLU A 124 -20.20 7.24 -4.25
CA GLU A 124 -19.31 6.48 -5.10
C GLU A 124 -17.87 6.60 -4.56
N GLY A 125 -17.14 5.48 -4.53
CA GLY A 125 -15.77 5.40 -4.02
C GLY A 125 -14.74 5.20 -5.13
N VAL A 126 -13.58 5.80 -4.96
CA VAL A 126 -12.37 5.51 -5.73
C VAL A 126 -11.32 5.02 -4.75
N VAL A 127 -10.84 3.81 -4.92
CA VAL A 127 -9.69 3.30 -4.15
C VAL A 127 -8.41 3.72 -4.85
N ILE A 128 -7.46 4.23 -4.10
CA ILE A 128 -6.07 4.45 -4.55
C ILE A 128 -5.14 3.84 -3.53
N GLY A 129 -4.21 3.02 -3.98
CA GLY A 129 -3.38 2.24 -3.07
C GLY A 129 -2.03 1.84 -3.64
N ALA A 130 -1.25 1.21 -2.76
CA ALA A 130 0.04 0.61 -2.97
C ALA A 130 0.25 -0.45 -1.88
N HIS A 131 1.23 -1.35 -2.05
CA HIS A 131 1.61 -2.21 -0.93
C HIS A 131 2.83 -1.65 -0.20
N TYR A 132 2.88 -1.86 1.13
CA TYR A 132 3.97 -1.33 1.93
C TYR A 132 4.94 -2.40 2.44
N ASP A 133 4.56 -3.67 2.37
CA ASP A 133 5.45 -4.78 2.71
C ASP A 133 6.52 -5.02 1.63
N HIS A 134 7.57 -5.77 1.98
CA HIS A 134 8.58 -6.23 1.06
C HIS A 134 9.22 -7.51 1.62
N VAL A 135 10.27 -8.02 0.99
CA VAL A 135 10.80 -9.38 1.27
C VAL A 135 11.68 -9.49 2.53
N GLY A 136 12.08 -8.38 3.15
CA GLY A 136 12.75 -8.37 4.44
C GLY A 136 14.25 -8.59 4.40
N ILE A 137 14.73 -9.48 5.27
CA ILE A 137 16.15 -9.83 5.40
C ILE A 137 16.37 -11.20 4.78
N GLY A 138 17.36 -11.31 3.91
CA GLY A 138 17.68 -12.52 3.18
C GLY A 138 19.18 -12.78 3.02
N PRO A 139 19.58 -13.70 2.13
CA PRO A 139 20.97 -13.93 1.79
C PRO A 139 21.62 -12.63 1.30
N PRO A 140 22.85 -12.30 1.76
CA PRO A 140 23.46 -11.03 1.41
C PRO A 140 23.77 -10.94 -0.10
N ILE A 141 23.49 -9.76 -0.68
CA ILE A 141 23.91 -9.36 -2.03
C ILE A 141 24.95 -8.26 -1.83
N ASP A 142 26.18 -8.47 -2.33
CA ASP A 142 27.31 -7.55 -2.17
C ASP A 142 27.60 -7.15 -0.69
N GLY A 143 27.25 -8.05 0.25
CA GLY A 143 27.48 -7.84 1.68
C GLY A 143 26.30 -7.22 2.43
N ASP A 144 25.24 -6.79 1.75
CA ASP A 144 24.01 -6.30 2.32
C ASP A 144 22.93 -7.38 2.32
N SER A 145 22.30 -7.63 3.49
CA SER A 145 21.26 -8.63 3.68
C SER A 145 19.85 -8.02 3.85
N ILE A 146 19.73 -6.69 3.93
CA ILE A 146 18.46 -6.01 4.07
C ILE A 146 17.96 -5.61 2.67
N TYR A 147 16.86 -6.21 2.25
CA TYR A 147 16.18 -5.81 1.03
C TYR A 147 15.27 -4.63 1.34
N ASN A 148 15.79 -3.41 1.14
CA ASN A 148 15.11 -2.19 1.59
C ASN A 148 13.82 -1.87 0.84
N GLY A 149 13.62 -2.39 -0.40
CA GLY A 149 12.38 -2.21 -1.16
C GLY A 149 12.05 -0.76 -1.46
N ALA A 150 13.03 0.04 -1.93
CA ALA A 150 12.78 1.45 -2.22
C ALA A 150 11.90 1.65 -3.45
N ASP A 151 12.04 0.79 -4.47
CA ASP A 151 11.22 0.81 -5.68
C ASP A 151 9.97 -0.07 -5.50
N ASP A 152 10.15 -1.27 -5.03
CA ASP A 152 9.15 -2.29 -4.75
C ASP A 152 8.83 -2.36 -3.22
N ASP A 153 7.70 -1.89 -2.69
CA ASP A 153 6.91 -0.83 -3.32
C ASP A 153 6.93 0.43 -2.46
N GLY A 154 8.16 0.81 -2.01
CA GLY A 154 8.36 2.09 -1.33
C GLY A 154 7.96 3.27 -2.24
N SER A 155 8.23 3.17 -3.55
CA SER A 155 7.97 4.25 -4.51
C SER A 155 6.46 4.50 -4.70
N GLY A 156 5.66 3.46 -4.87
CA GLY A 156 4.20 3.57 -4.92
C GLY A 156 3.62 4.02 -3.59
N THR A 157 4.06 3.43 -2.48
CA THR A 157 3.60 3.79 -1.14
C THR A 157 3.79 5.29 -0.84
N VAL A 158 4.97 5.88 -1.09
CA VAL A 158 5.18 7.32 -0.84
C VAL A 158 4.45 8.21 -1.84
N ALA A 159 4.22 7.73 -3.07
CA ALA A 159 3.38 8.44 -4.04
C ALA A 159 1.93 8.54 -3.54
N ILE A 160 1.38 7.45 -2.97
CA ILE A 160 0.05 7.46 -2.36
C ILE A 160 -0.01 8.44 -1.19
N LEU A 161 1.01 8.50 -0.31
CA LEU A 161 1.06 9.49 0.77
C LEU A 161 1.03 10.93 0.24
N GLU A 162 1.79 11.23 -0.81
CA GLU A 162 1.80 12.59 -1.39
C GLU A 162 0.47 12.92 -2.09
N ILE A 163 -0.18 11.95 -2.77
CA ILE A 163 -1.52 12.11 -3.34
C ILE A 163 -2.54 12.34 -2.23
N ALA A 164 -2.50 11.57 -1.15
CA ALA A 164 -3.39 11.72 0.00
C ALA A 164 -3.26 13.12 0.62
N ARG A 165 -2.03 13.59 0.81
CA ARG A 165 -1.72 14.95 1.28
C ARG A 165 -2.29 16.03 0.35
N ASP A 166 -2.07 15.91 -0.94
CA ASP A 166 -2.58 16.87 -1.92
C ASP A 166 -4.12 16.91 -1.92
N LEU A 167 -4.78 15.75 -1.87
CA LEU A 167 -6.24 15.64 -1.81
C LEU A 167 -6.81 16.24 -0.51
N ALA A 168 -6.14 16.04 0.63
CA ALA A 168 -6.55 16.61 1.90
C ALA A 168 -6.47 18.14 1.94
N ARG A 169 -5.49 18.72 1.24
CA ARG A 169 -5.22 20.18 1.22
C ARG A 169 -5.93 20.93 0.09
N SER A 170 -6.37 20.23 -0.95
CA SER A 170 -7.10 20.80 -2.08
C SER A 170 -8.60 20.89 -1.82
N ASN A 171 -9.36 21.36 -2.83
CA ASN A 171 -10.79 21.15 -2.84
C ASN A 171 -11.07 19.64 -2.79
N ARG A 172 -11.89 19.21 -1.82
CA ARG A 172 -12.26 17.81 -1.66
C ARG A 172 -12.70 17.20 -2.99
N PRO A 173 -12.30 15.96 -3.28
CA PRO A 173 -12.74 15.25 -4.49
C PRO A 173 -14.26 15.15 -4.51
N ARG A 174 -14.85 15.04 -5.69
CA ARG A 174 -16.31 14.90 -5.82
C ARG A 174 -16.80 13.57 -5.23
N ARG A 175 -16.07 12.49 -5.49
CA ARG A 175 -16.30 11.14 -4.94
C ARG A 175 -15.52 10.93 -3.67
N THR A 176 -15.95 10.00 -2.86
CA THR A 176 -15.15 9.52 -1.73
C THR A 176 -13.90 8.83 -2.25
N VAL A 177 -12.74 9.13 -1.65
CA VAL A 177 -11.48 8.44 -1.94
C VAL A 177 -11.10 7.57 -0.75
N VAL A 178 -10.79 6.32 -1.02
CA VAL A 178 -10.22 5.37 -0.07
C VAL A 178 -8.73 5.28 -0.32
N ILE A 179 -7.94 5.55 0.69
CA ILE A 179 -6.50 5.26 0.69
C ILE A 179 -6.32 3.86 1.25
N LEU A 180 -5.69 2.97 0.47
CA LEU A 180 -5.41 1.59 0.87
C LEU A 180 -3.91 1.33 0.73
N LEU A 181 -3.21 1.24 1.85
CA LEU A 181 -1.82 0.78 1.89
C LEU A 181 -1.84 -0.66 2.42
N SER A 182 -1.74 -1.62 1.50
CA SER A 182 -1.94 -3.03 1.80
C SER A 182 -0.67 -3.70 2.30
N THR A 183 -0.86 -4.72 3.14
CA THR A 183 0.19 -5.64 3.59
C THR A 183 0.16 -6.95 2.83
N ALA A 184 1.22 -7.76 2.97
CA ALA A 184 1.31 -9.12 2.48
C ALA A 184 1.02 -9.29 0.98
N GLU A 185 1.40 -8.29 0.19
CA GLU A 185 1.39 -8.37 -1.26
C GLU A 185 2.36 -9.45 -1.74
N GLU A 186 3.61 -9.39 -1.28
CA GLU A 186 4.72 -10.33 -1.56
C GLU A 186 4.40 -11.78 -1.17
N MET A 187 3.39 -11.97 -0.33
CA MET A 187 2.90 -13.28 0.11
C MET A 187 1.69 -13.77 -0.71
N GLY A 188 1.31 -13.03 -1.77
CA GLY A 188 0.22 -13.36 -2.68
C GLY A 188 -1.01 -12.48 -2.49
N LEU A 189 -0.83 -11.16 -2.38
CA LEU A 189 -1.90 -10.15 -2.31
C LEU A 189 -2.85 -10.33 -1.11
N LEU A 190 -2.38 -10.90 0.01
CA LEU A 190 -3.28 -11.32 1.09
C LEU A 190 -4.01 -10.15 1.74
N GLY A 191 -3.34 -9.00 1.94
CA GLY A 191 -3.98 -7.80 2.47
C GLY A 191 -5.06 -7.26 1.55
N THR A 192 -4.82 -7.26 0.24
CA THR A 192 -5.80 -6.85 -0.78
C THR A 192 -6.98 -7.82 -0.84
N HIS A 193 -6.73 -9.14 -0.79
CA HIS A 193 -7.80 -10.14 -0.72
C HIS A 193 -8.66 -9.95 0.52
N TRP A 194 -8.02 -9.69 1.68
CA TRP A 194 -8.77 -9.40 2.90
C TRP A 194 -9.62 -8.14 2.78
N TYR A 195 -9.10 -7.07 2.19
CA TYR A 195 -9.87 -5.85 1.93
C TYR A 195 -11.07 -6.10 1.02
N ILE A 196 -10.93 -6.89 -0.03
CA ILE A 196 -12.03 -7.23 -0.93
C ILE A 196 -13.14 -7.99 -0.18
N ASP A 197 -12.78 -8.92 0.70
CA ASP A 197 -13.75 -9.69 1.48
C ASP A 197 -14.33 -8.89 2.66
N ASN A 198 -13.62 -7.87 3.14
CA ASN A 198 -13.99 -7.02 4.28
C ASN A 198 -13.79 -5.53 3.97
N PRO A 199 -14.46 -4.97 2.97
CA PRO A 199 -14.19 -3.64 2.48
C PRO A 199 -14.64 -2.56 3.48
N VAL A 200 -13.79 -1.54 3.70
CA VAL A 200 -14.14 -0.37 4.54
C VAL A 200 -15.08 0.60 3.83
N PHE A 201 -15.20 0.49 2.53
CA PHE A 201 -16.16 1.19 1.69
C PHE A 201 -16.83 0.17 0.75
N PRO A 202 -18.18 0.19 0.57
CA PRO A 202 -18.90 -0.84 -0.18
C PRO A 202 -18.33 -1.06 -1.60
N LEU A 203 -18.01 -2.31 -1.94
CA LEU A 203 -17.46 -2.63 -3.27
C LEU A 203 -18.44 -2.30 -4.40
N GLU A 204 -19.73 -2.48 -4.19
CA GLU A 204 -20.78 -2.13 -5.16
C GLU A 204 -20.88 -0.64 -5.44
N GLN A 205 -20.29 0.19 -4.60
CA GLN A 205 -20.20 1.64 -4.76
C GLN A 205 -18.79 2.08 -5.17
N THR A 206 -17.84 1.16 -5.25
CA THR A 206 -16.47 1.44 -5.71
C THR A 206 -16.43 1.45 -7.23
N VAL A 207 -16.22 2.61 -7.83
CA VAL A 207 -16.28 2.82 -9.29
C VAL A 207 -14.92 2.68 -9.98
N ALA A 208 -13.84 2.78 -9.22
CA ALA A 208 -12.47 2.57 -9.72
C ALA A 208 -11.53 2.19 -8.58
N ASP A 209 -10.49 1.44 -8.93
CA ASP A 209 -9.35 1.11 -8.08
C ASP A 209 -8.06 1.35 -8.87
N PHE A 210 -7.13 2.08 -8.28
CA PHE A 210 -5.81 2.39 -8.83
C PHE A 210 -4.75 1.91 -7.85
N GLN A 211 -4.00 0.90 -8.25
CA GLN A 211 -2.82 0.47 -7.53
C GLN A 211 -1.57 1.04 -8.22
N ILE A 212 -0.68 1.65 -7.43
CA ILE A 212 0.57 2.25 -7.92
C ILE A 212 1.72 1.41 -7.40
N GLU A 213 2.54 0.90 -8.31
CA GLU A 213 3.61 -0.02 -7.99
C GLU A 213 4.85 0.26 -8.84
N MET A 214 6.04 0.16 -8.24
CA MET A 214 7.36 0.18 -8.89
C MET A 214 7.57 1.36 -9.85
N ILE A 215 7.23 2.57 -9.42
CA ILE A 215 7.33 3.79 -10.24
C ILE A 215 8.64 4.58 -10.04
N GLY A 216 9.54 4.07 -9.21
CA GLY A 216 10.80 4.73 -8.87
C GLY A 216 11.89 4.61 -9.93
N ARG A 217 11.71 3.76 -10.95
CA ARG A 217 12.68 3.53 -12.02
C ARG A 217 12.05 3.67 -13.41
N PRO A 218 12.80 4.18 -14.40
CA PRO A 218 12.31 4.22 -15.76
C PRO A 218 12.20 2.81 -16.34
N ASP A 219 11.09 2.50 -16.99
CA ASP A 219 10.92 1.26 -17.72
C ASP A 219 11.02 1.49 -19.24
N SER A 220 11.90 0.73 -19.89
CA SER A 220 12.10 0.83 -21.34
C SER A 220 10.88 0.36 -22.14
N LEU A 221 10.08 -0.57 -21.60
CA LEU A 221 8.85 -1.05 -22.23
C LEU A 221 7.74 0.00 -22.17
N ALA A 222 7.70 0.80 -21.10
CA ALA A 222 6.81 1.96 -21.00
C ALA A 222 7.28 3.17 -21.85
N GLY A 223 8.51 3.12 -22.39
CA GLY A 223 9.11 4.21 -23.15
C GLY A 223 10.06 5.10 -22.36
N GLY A 224 10.51 4.66 -21.18
CA GLY A 224 11.57 5.29 -20.39
C GLY A 224 11.07 6.29 -19.36
N PHE A 225 11.90 7.32 -19.09
CA PHE A 225 11.63 8.29 -18.03
C PHE A 225 10.28 9.00 -18.14
N GLY A 226 9.59 9.13 -16.99
CA GLY A 226 8.34 9.86 -16.86
C GLY A 226 7.16 9.16 -17.56
N ARG A 227 7.28 7.89 -17.85
CA ARG A 227 6.24 7.06 -18.43
C ARG A 227 6.02 5.81 -17.61
N GLY A 228 4.77 5.35 -17.56
CA GLY A 228 4.38 4.09 -16.97
C GLY A 228 3.40 3.35 -17.86
N TRP A 229 3.20 2.09 -17.62
CA TRP A 229 2.08 1.35 -18.21
C TRP A 229 0.90 1.29 -17.25
N LEU A 230 -0.28 1.05 -17.81
CA LEU A 230 -1.51 0.82 -17.07
C LEU A 230 -2.00 -0.58 -17.39
N THR A 231 -1.87 -1.50 -16.46
CA THR A 231 -2.48 -2.83 -16.54
C THR A 231 -4.00 -2.70 -16.54
N GLY A 232 -4.66 -3.35 -17.50
CA GLY A 232 -6.09 -3.22 -17.71
C GLY A 232 -6.53 -1.98 -18.53
N PHE A 233 -5.59 -1.33 -19.22
CA PHE A 233 -5.83 -0.16 -20.07
C PHE A 233 -7.03 -0.33 -21.01
N GLU A 234 -7.14 -1.49 -21.65
CA GLU A 234 -8.18 -1.81 -22.63
C GLU A 234 -9.50 -2.35 -22.02
N ARG A 235 -9.54 -2.57 -20.71
CA ARG A 235 -10.71 -3.16 -20.03
C ARG A 235 -11.85 -2.16 -19.84
N THR A 236 -11.52 -0.87 -19.83
CA THR A 236 -12.48 0.22 -19.64
C THR A 236 -12.09 1.41 -20.52
N THR A 237 -12.93 2.46 -20.54
CA THR A 237 -12.57 3.72 -21.23
C THR A 237 -11.57 4.57 -20.44
N MET A 238 -11.16 4.15 -19.24
CA MET A 238 -10.32 4.93 -18.34
C MET A 238 -8.93 5.17 -18.91
N GLY A 239 -8.28 4.15 -19.47
CA GLY A 239 -6.94 4.28 -20.06
C GLY A 239 -6.89 5.36 -21.14
N GLU A 240 -7.83 5.30 -22.10
CA GLU A 240 -7.93 6.32 -23.16
C GLU A 240 -8.23 7.72 -22.60
N GLN A 241 -9.10 7.82 -21.58
CA GLN A 241 -9.42 9.12 -20.95
C GLN A 241 -8.20 9.73 -20.27
N LEU A 242 -7.41 8.94 -19.56
CA LEU A 242 -6.17 9.39 -18.92
C LEU A 242 -5.14 9.88 -19.95
N VAL A 243 -4.94 9.14 -21.04
CA VAL A 243 -4.06 9.55 -22.14
C VAL A 243 -4.56 10.85 -22.79
N ASN A 244 -5.86 10.98 -23.05
CA ASN A 244 -6.45 12.20 -23.63
C ASN A 244 -6.33 13.42 -22.70
N GLN A 245 -6.16 13.21 -21.39
CA GLN A 245 -5.89 14.25 -20.41
C GLN A 245 -4.38 14.52 -20.23
N GLY A 246 -3.53 13.86 -21.00
CA GLY A 246 -2.08 14.06 -21.00
C GLY A 246 -1.30 13.19 -20.01
N SER A 247 -1.93 12.16 -19.41
CA SER A 247 -1.21 11.22 -18.57
C SER A 247 -0.18 10.44 -19.38
N PRO A 248 1.07 10.34 -18.92
CA PRO A 248 2.16 9.72 -19.67
C PRO A 248 2.15 8.18 -19.49
N ILE A 249 1.00 7.56 -19.72
CA ILE A 249 0.80 6.11 -19.60
C ILE A 249 0.65 5.46 -20.97
N VAL A 250 1.00 4.19 -21.04
CA VAL A 250 0.81 3.31 -22.18
C VAL A 250 0.09 2.02 -21.74
N PRO A 251 -0.55 1.27 -22.66
CA PRO A 251 -1.03 -0.06 -22.34
C PRO A 251 0.08 -0.97 -21.82
N ASP A 252 -0.26 -1.89 -20.94
CA ASP A 252 0.59 -2.98 -20.51
C ASP A 252 0.98 -3.85 -21.73
N PRO A 253 2.28 -4.20 -21.94
CA PRO A 253 2.77 -4.96 -23.09
C PRO A 253 2.30 -6.42 -23.15
#